data_32e6435ad7bb4b4ee69a0d25da07a340
#
_entry.id   32e6435ad7bb4b4ee69a0d25da07a340
#
_cell.length_a   1.000
_cell.length_b   1.000
_cell.length_c   1.000
_cell.angle_alpha   90.00
_cell.angle_beta   90.00
_cell.angle_gamma   90.00
#
_symmetry.space_group_name_H-M   'P 1'
#
loop_
_entity.id
_entity.type
_entity.pdbx_description
1 polymer ?
#
loop_
_entity_poly.entity_id
_entity_poly.type
_entity_poly.pdbx_seq_one_letter_code
_entity_poly.pdbx_strand_id
1 'polypeptide(L)'
;MKLYLIGVGPGDPELLTLRALRLIQTLPILFYPLEEGREPLALRAAQPHIPKGTPLVPLPLFTGGNPEKTRAARQESARRIREALARYGEGGYLVLGDSLLYASPVNLLPHLEGVEVEAVPGISAHQLAAARVLKPLAMGEEGFAVVTGLRPLDPTGLERFQAVFVYKAKDLKALERAFPGWKGWAFLRLGMPGEKVLPLDQARREDYWTLVGLWRAASPMQEGEG
;
A
#
# COMPACT_ATOMS: atom_id res chain seq x y z
N MET A 1 -9.29 2.16 -25.24
CA MET A 1 -8.80 1.17 -24.26
C MET A 1 -8.75 1.85 -22.89
N LYS A 2 -9.27 1.20 -21.85
CA LYS A 2 -9.30 1.78 -20.50
C LYS A 2 -8.73 0.84 -19.44
N LEU A 3 -7.89 1.36 -18.56
CA LEU A 3 -7.30 0.63 -17.44
C LEU A 3 -7.72 1.28 -16.11
N TYR A 4 -8.27 0.49 -15.20
CA TYR A 4 -8.55 0.91 -13.85
C TYR A 4 -7.43 0.44 -12.91
N LEU A 5 -6.76 1.37 -12.21
CA LEU A 5 -5.87 1.02 -11.11
C LEU A 5 -6.72 0.86 -9.85
N ILE A 6 -6.94 -0.35 -9.40
CA ILE A 6 -7.92 -0.67 -8.35
C ILE A 6 -7.20 -0.92 -7.04
N GLY A 7 -7.31 0.00 -6.08
CA GLY A 7 -6.85 -0.20 -4.72
C GLY A 7 -7.71 -1.26 -4.01
N VAL A 8 -7.10 -2.39 -3.64
CA VAL A 8 -7.80 -3.51 -2.99
C VAL A 8 -7.68 -3.51 -1.46
N GLY A 9 -7.29 -2.39 -0.89
CA GLY A 9 -7.08 -2.32 0.56
C GLY A 9 -5.82 -3.05 1.04
N PRO A 10 -5.57 -3.07 2.35
CA PRO A 10 -4.30 -3.51 2.92
C PRO A 10 -4.11 -5.04 2.95
N GLY A 11 -5.11 -5.82 2.53
CA GLY A 11 -5.00 -7.27 2.42
C GLY A 11 -6.22 -8.06 2.90
N ASP A 12 -7.07 -7.45 3.72
CA ASP A 12 -8.35 -8.00 4.16
C ASP A 12 -9.40 -7.80 3.05
N PRO A 13 -10.03 -8.87 2.54
CA PRO A 13 -11.06 -8.78 1.51
C PRO A 13 -12.29 -7.92 1.89
N GLU A 14 -12.58 -7.76 3.18
CA GLU A 14 -13.70 -6.94 3.66
C GLU A 14 -13.40 -5.44 3.63
N LEU A 15 -12.13 -5.06 3.40
CA LEU A 15 -11.70 -3.66 3.33
C LEU A 15 -11.63 -3.11 1.90
N LEU A 16 -12.31 -3.73 0.94
CA LEU A 16 -12.49 -3.18 -0.38
C LEU A 16 -13.52 -2.04 -0.35
N THR A 17 -13.25 -0.99 -1.14
CA THR A 17 -14.31 0.00 -1.40
C THR A 17 -15.39 -0.60 -2.30
N LEU A 18 -16.64 -0.13 -2.17
CA LEU A 18 -17.74 -0.59 -3.04
C LEU A 18 -17.45 -0.37 -4.53
N ARG A 19 -16.68 0.68 -4.87
CA ARG A 19 -16.27 0.92 -6.26
C ARG A 19 -15.28 -0.13 -6.72
N ALA A 20 -14.26 -0.44 -5.93
CA ALA A 20 -13.31 -1.50 -6.22
C ALA A 20 -14.01 -2.85 -6.39
N LEU A 21 -14.91 -3.20 -5.48
CA LEU A 21 -15.70 -4.43 -5.53
C LEU A 21 -16.50 -4.55 -6.85
N ARG A 22 -17.25 -3.51 -7.23
CA ARG A 22 -18.04 -3.50 -8.47
C ARG A 22 -17.17 -3.71 -9.70
N LEU A 23 -16.03 -3.01 -9.78
CA LEU A 23 -15.10 -3.15 -10.91
C LEU A 23 -14.50 -4.55 -10.97
N ILE A 24 -14.08 -5.13 -9.85
CA ILE A 24 -13.56 -6.50 -9.79
C ILE A 24 -14.59 -7.50 -10.29
N GLN A 25 -15.88 -7.27 -10.01
CA GLN A 25 -16.96 -8.16 -10.40
C GLN A 25 -17.43 -8.01 -11.85
N THR A 26 -17.16 -6.87 -12.48
CA THR A 26 -17.72 -6.54 -13.81
C THR A 26 -16.68 -6.46 -14.92
N LEU A 27 -15.43 -6.18 -14.61
CA LEU A 27 -14.38 -6.03 -15.62
C LEU A 27 -14.05 -7.37 -16.30
N PRO A 28 -13.87 -7.37 -17.62
CA PRO A 28 -13.66 -8.58 -18.40
C PRO A 28 -12.29 -9.23 -18.22
N ILE A 29 -11.33 -8.51 -17.61
CA ILE A 29 -9.97 -8.99 -17.35
C ILE A 29 -9.37 -8.25 -16.17
N LEU A 30 -8.60 -8.98 -15.36
CA LEU A 30 -7.86 -8.39 -14.23
C LEU A 30 -6.36 -8.70 -14.35
N PHE A 31 -5.56 -7.70 -14.04
CA PHE A 31 -4.11 -7.77 -13.95
C PHE A 31 -3.68 -7.70 -12.49
N TYR A 32 -2.60 -8.39 -12.14
CA TYR A 32 -2.03 -8.33 -10.79
C TYR A 32 -0.51 -8.40 -10.82
N PRO A 33 0.19 -7.70 -9.91
CA PRO A 33 1.64 -7.77 -9.83
C PRO A 33 2.08 -9.12 -9.28
N LEU A 34 3.06 -9.73 -9.94
CA LEU A 34 3.69 -10.98 -9.50
C LEU A 34 5.21 -10.82 -9.50
N GLU A 35 5.82 -10.95 -8.33
CA GLU A 35 7.26 -11.06 -8.16
C GLU A 35 7.62 -12.53 -7.89
N GLU A 36 8.67 -13.02 -8.56
CA GLU A 36 9.10 -14.41 -8.42
C GLU A 36 9.40 -14.75 -6.95
N GLY A 37 8.89 -15.87 -6.49
CA GLY A 37 9.04 -16.35 -5.11
C GLY A 37 8.20 -15.59 -4.07
N ARG A 38 7.29 -14.69 -4.48
CA ARG A 38 6.41 -13.96 -3.58
C ARG A 38 4.94 -14.23 -3.83
N GLU A 39 4.17 -14.19 -2.76
CA GLU A 39 2.71 -14.29 -2.81
C GLU A 39 2.10 -13.03 -3.48
N PRO A 40 1.16 -13.19 -4.44
CA PRO A 40 0.47 -12.07 -5.08
C PRO A 40 -0.62 -11.49 -4.16
N LEU A 41 -0.24 -10.70 -3.18
CA LEU A 41 -1.11 -10.21 -2.10
C LEU A 41 -2.31 -9.40 -2.61
N ALA A 42 -2.14 -8.60 -3.66
CA ALA A 42 -3.24 -7.84 -4.23
C ALA A 42 -4.30 -8.76 -4.85
N LEU A 43 -3.87 -9.82 -5.55
CA LEU A 43 -4.78 -10.84 -6.06
C LEU A 43 -5.48 -11.57 -4.90
N ARG A 44 -4.73 -11.97 -3.88
CA ARG A 44 -5.31 -12.67 -2.73
C ARG A 44 -6.40 -11.87 -2.02
N ALA A 45 -6.17 -10.56 -1.82
CA ALA A 45 -7.18 -9.67 -1.22
C ALA A 45 -8.47 -9.59 -2.07
N ALA A 46 -8.35 -9.59 -3.39
CA ALA A 46 -9.49 -9.52 -4.31
C ALA A 46 -10.15 -10.89 -4.59
N GLN A 47 -9.40 -11.99 -4.41
CA GLN A 47 -9.79 -13.34 -4.86
C GLN A 47 -11.20 -13.79 -4.46
N PRO A 48 -11.71 -13.54 -3.23
CA PRO A 48 -13.05 -13.95 -2.84
C PRO A 48 -14.16 -13.27 -3.65
N HIS A 49 -13.87 -12.16 -4.29
CA HIS A 49 -14.82 -11.32 -5.02
C HIS A 49 -14.72 -11.44 -6.54
N ILE A 50 -13.71 -12.14 -7.05
CA ILE A 50 -13.51 -12.32 -8.49
C ILE A 50 -14.46 -13.42 -9.01
N PRO A 51 -15.31 -13.12 -10.02
CA PRO A 51 -16.19 -14.11 -10.61
C PRO A 51 -15.40 -15.28 -11.22
N LYS A 52 -15.98 -16.48 -11.16
CA LYS A 52 -15.39 -17.66 -11.81
C LYS A 52 -15.26 -17.42 -13.32
N GLY A 53 -14.09 -17.72 -13.87
CA GLY A 53 -13.82 -17.57 -15.29
C GLY A 53 -13.29 -16.19 -15.70
N THR A 54 -13.20 -15.21 -14.80
CA THR A 54 -12.54 -13.94 -15.12
C THR A 54 -11.06 -14.19 -15.45
N PRO A 55 -10.58 -13.77 -16.63
CA PRO A 55 -9.17 -13.86 -17.00
C PRO A 55 -8.28 -13.10 -16.04
N LEU A 56 -7.23 -13.75 -15.52
CA LEU A 56 -6.25 -13.19 -14.59
C LEU A 56 -4.87 -13.19 -15.24
N VAL A 57 -4.27 -12.02 -15.40
CA VAL A 57 -2.98 -11.86 -16.07
C VAL A 57 -1.91 -11.43 -15.06
N PRO A 58 -0.92 -12.28 -14.76
CA PRO A 58 0.21 -11.90 -13.96
C PRO A 58 1.11 -10.92 -14.70
N LEU A 59 1.46 -9.83 -14.04
CA LEU A 59 2.39 -8.84 -14.56
C LEU A 59 3.70 -8.91 -13.79
N PRO A 60 4.84 -9.08 -14.48
CA PRO A 60 6.12 -9.19 -13.82
C PRO A 60 6.44 -7.92 -13.03
N LEU A 61 6.79 -8.11 -11.76
CA LEU A 61 7.29 -7.08 -10.87
C LEU A 61 8.70 -7.45 -10.42
N PHE A 62 9.61 -6.50 -10.47
CA PHE A 62 10.95 -6.68 -9.95
C PHE A 62 11.32 -5.53 -9.02
N THR A 63 11.61 -5.86 -7.76
CA THR A 63 11.97 -4.89 -6.69
C THR A 63 13.41 -5.04 -6.20
N GLY A 64 14.20 -5.89 -6.83
CA GLY A 64 15.55 -6.29 -6.40
C GLY A 64 16.69 -5.29 -6.66
N GLY A 65 16.40 -4.02 -6.99
CA GLY A 65 17.42 -2.97 -7.12
C GLY A 65 18.23 -2.97 -8.42
N ASN A 66 18.00 -3.91 -9.37
CA ASN A 66 18.62 -3.89 -10.69
C ASN A 66 17.78 -3.05 -11.67
N PRO A 67 18.31 -1.89 -12.18
CA PRO A 67 17.55 -0.97 -13.03
C PRO A 67 17.11 -1.59 -14.37
N GLU A 68 17.94 -2.44 -14.97
CA GLU A 68 17.65 -3.08 -16.27
C GLU A 68 16.52 -4.08 -16.13
N LYS A 69 16.57 -4.96 -15.12
CA LYS A 69 15.48 -5.91 -14.82
C LYS A 69 14.19 -5.18 -14.49
N THR A 70 14.27 -4.08 -13.73
CA THR A 70 13.11 -3.24 -13.42
C THR A 70 12.49 -2.63 -14.67
N ARG A 71 13.32 -2.12 -15.60
CA ARG A 71 12.86 -1.55 -16.87
C ARG A 71 12.22 -2.63 -17.73
N ALA A 72 12.86 -3.78 -17.89
CA ALA A 72 12.33 -4.90 -18.67
C ALA A 72 10.99 -5.40 -18.13
N ALA A 73 10.85 -5.54 -16.83
CA ALA A 73 9.58 -5.93 -16.19
C ALA A 73 8.47 -4.90 -16.45
N ARG A 74 8.77 -3.60 -16.41
CA ARG A 74 7.79 -2.54 -16.72
C ARG A 74 7.35 -2.56 -18.18
N GLN A 75 8.29 -2.69 -19.11
CA GLN A 75 8.00 -2.77 -20.56
C GLN A 75 7.12 -3.99 -20.88
N GLU A 76 7.47 -5.16 -20.32
CA GLU A 76 6.71 -6.39 -20.51
C GLU A 76 5.30 -6.27 -19.90
N SER A 77 5.17 -5.70 -18.70
CA SER A 77 3.86 -5.45 -18.08
C SER A 77 3.00 -4.52 -18.93
N ALA A 78 3.55 -3.42 -19.43
CA ALA A 78 2.84 -2.48 -20.29
C ALA A 78 2.42 -3.12 -21.63
N ARG A 79 3.29 -3.97 -22.22
CA ARG A 79 2.96 -4.74 -23.43
C ARG A 79 1.77 -5.66 -23.19
N ARG A 80 1.81 -6.48 -22.12
CA ARG A 80 0.71 -7.41 -21.77
C ARG A 80 -0.60 -6.67 -21.53
N ILE A 81 -0.56 -5.54 -20.85
CA ILE A 81 -1.75 -4.71 -20.61
C ILE A 81 -2.33 -4.23 -21.93
N ARG A 82 -1.53 -3.62 -22.84
CA ARG A 82 -2.01 -3.10 -24.11
C ARG A 82 -2.60 -4.19 -25.00
N GLU A 83 -1.93 -5.34 -25.10
CA GLU A 83 -2.42 -6.47 -25.90
C GLU A 83 -3.77 -7.01 -25.38
N ALA A 84 -3.89 -7.13 -24.07
CA ALA A 84 -5.14 -7.56 -23.48
C ALA A 84 -6.24 -6.51 -23.63
N LEU A 85 -5.96 -5.22 -23.40
CA LEU A 85 -6.94 -4.15 -23.57
C LEU A 85 -7.35 -3.96 -25.04
N ALA A 86 -6.49 -4.25 -26.02
CA ALA A 86 -6.88 -4.26 -27.43
C ALA A 86 -7.96 -5.30 -27.73
N ARG A 87 -7.98 -6.41 -26.98
CA ARG A 87 -8.98 -7.49 -27.11
C ARG A 87 -10.24 -7.25 -26.28
N TYR A 88 -10.07 -6.77 -25.05
CA TYR A 88 -11.16 -6.67 -24.07
C TYR A 88 -11.76 -5.26 -23.94
N GLY A 89 -11.12 -4.24 -24.50
CA GLY A 89 -11.55 -2.83 -24.40
C GLY A 89 -11.15 -2.17 -23.08
N GLU A 90 -11.44 -2.83 -21.95
CA GLU A 90 -11.13 -2.34 -20.61
C GLU A 90 -10.65 -3.46 -19.68
N GLY A 91 -10.01 -3.09 -18.57
CA GLY A 91 -9.51 -4.03 -17.57
C GLY A 91 -9.08 -3.38 -16.27
N GLY A 92 -8.86 -4.18 -15.23
CA GLY A 92 -8.46 -3.71 -13.89
C GLY A 92 -7.08 -4.19 -13.48
N TYR A 93 -6.24 -3.29 -12.96
CA TYR A 93 -4.97 -3.62 -12.31
C TYR A 93 -5.15 -3.58 -10.79
N LEU A 94 -5.02 -4.72 -10.12
CA LEU A 94 -5.16 -4.85 -8.66
C LEU A 94 -3.93 -4.30 -7.95
N VAL A 95 -4.11 -3.38 -7.02
CA VAL A 95 -3.05 -2.71 -6.26
C VAL A 95 -3.28 -2.91 -4.76
N LEU A 96 -2.32 -3.49 -4.05
CA LEU A 96 -2.40 -3.64 -2.59
C LEU A 96 -2.38 -2.26 -1.92
N GLY A 97 -3.32 -2.01 -1.03
CA GLY A 97 -3.54 -0.71 -0.39
C GLY A 97 -4.28 0.27 -1.29
N ASP A 98 -3.82 1.50 -1.33
CA ASP A 98 -4.31 2.55 -2.22
C ASP A 98 -3.60 2.50 -3.58
N SER A 99 -4.33 2.87 -4.64
CA SER A 99 -3.86 2.75 -6.02
C SER A 99 -2.74 3.73 -6.41
N LEU A 100 -2.51 4.78 -5.63
CA LEU A 100 -1.52 5.82 -5.91
C LEU A 100 -0.46 5.98 -4.82
N LEU A 101 -0.64 5.41 -3.62
CA LEU A 101 0.33 5.51 -2.54
C LEU A 101 1.40 4.40 -2.62
N TYR A 102 2.63 4.74 -2.98
CA TYR A 102 3.76 3.80 -3.20
C TYR A 102 3.41 2.64 -4.15
N ALA A 103 2.49 2.88 -5.06
CA ALA A 103 1.93 1.90 -5.96
C ALA A 103 2.83 1.67 -7.18
N SER A 104 3.17 0.41 -7.44
CA SER A 104 4.04 0.03 -8.56
C SER A 104 3.47 0.37 -9.95
N PRO A 105 2.14 0.29 -10.21
CA PRO A 105 1.61 0.57 -11.55
C PRO A 105 1.73 2.03 -11.97
N VAL A 106 1.92 2.97 -11.05
CA VAL A 106 2.21 4.39 -11.41
C VAL A 106 3.44 4.50 -12.31
N ASN A 107 4.43 3.61 -12.12
CA ASN A 107 5.62 3.56 -12.97
C ASN A 107 5.38 2.99 -14.37
N LEU A 108 4.18 2.43 -14.65
CA LEU A 108 3.80 1.92 -15.97
C LEU A 108 3.15 3.02 -16.82
N LEU A 109 2.62 4.08 -16.22
CA LEU A 109 1.88 5.12 -16.93
C LEU A 109 2.63 5.69 -18.15
N PRO A 110 3.95 5.98 -18.10
CA PRO A 110 4.71 6.45 -19.25
C PRO A 110 4.78 5.44 -20.41
N HIS A 111 4.46 4.17 -20.17
CA HIS A 111 4.51 3.09 -21.17
C HIS A 111 3.12 2.66 -21.67
N LEU A 112 2.05 3.34 -21.25
CA LEU A 112 0.65 3.03 -21.57
C LEU A 112 0.05 4.06 -22.53
N GLU A 113 0.81 4.49 -23.55
CA GLU A 113 0.30 5.40 -24.58
C GLU A 113 -0.97 4.86 -25.26
N GLY A 114 -1.97 5.73 -25.44
CA GLY A 114 -3.26 5.37 -26.02
C GLY A 114 -4.21 4.60 -25.08
N VAL A 115 -3.85 4.44 -23.82
CA VAL A 115 -4.71 3.86 -22.78
C VAL A 115 -5.19 4.95 -21.83
N GLU A 116 -6.51 5.12 -21.71
CA GLU A 116 -7.11 5.93 -20.65
C GLU A 116 -6.90 5.22 -19.31
N VAL A 117 -6.36 5.92 -18.32
CA VAL A 117 -6.12 5.35 -17.00
C VAL A 117 -6.97 6.05 -15.95
N GLU A 118 -7.68 5.28 -15.13
CA GLU A 118 -8.46 5.79 -14.01
C GLU A 118 -7.98 5.16 -12.70
N ALA A 119 -7.71 5.97 -11.68
CA ALA A 119 -7.35 5.50 -10.35
C ALA A 119 -8.60 5.33 -9.48
N VAL A 120 -8.73 4.16 -8.85
CA VAL A 120 -9.79 3.83 -7.89
C VAL A 120 -9.15 3.71 -6.52
N PRO A 121 -9.45 4.62 -5.57
CA PRO A 121 -8.85 4.62 -4.25
C PRO A 121 -9.12 3.33 -3.47
N GLY A 122 -8.16 2.95 -2.65
CA GLY A 122 -8.28 1.87 -1.68
C GLY A 122 -7.88 2.33 -0.27
N ILE A 123 -8.24 1.57 0.74
CA ILE A 123 -7.82 1.83 2.12
C ILE A 123 -6.32 1.59 2.22
N SER A 124 -5.59 2.59 2.70
CA SER A 124 -4.15 2.50 2.91
C SER A 124 -3.80 1.78 4.22
N ALA A 125 -2.64 1.15 4.28
CA ALA A 125 -2.21 0.43 5.47
C ALA A 125 -2.08 1.32 6.71
N HIS A 126 -1.71 2.59 6.58
CA HIS A 126 -1.64 3.52 7.72
C HIS A 126 -3.00 3.85 8.32
N GLN A 127 -4.08 3.86 7.51
CA GLN A 127 -5.44 4.03 8.02
C GLN A 127 -5.87 2.81 8.85
N LEU A 128 -5.59 1.59 8.37
CA LEU A 128 -5.86 0.38 9.14
C LEU A 128 -4.99 0.30 10.41
N ALA A 129 -3.71 0.71 10.33
CA ALA A 129 -2.82 0.75 11.47
C ALA A 129 -3.35 1.65 12.60
N ALA A 130 -3.80 2.86 12.26
CA ALA A 130 -4.41 3.78 13.21
C ALA A 130 -5.66 3.18 13.87
N ALA A 131 -6.52 2.51 13.08
CA ALA A 131 -7.70 1.83 13.60
C ALA A 131 -7.36 0.67 14.55
N ARG A 132 -6.31 -0.11 14.27
CA ARG A 132 -5.88 -1.23 15.13
C ARG A 132 -5.43 -0.80 16.52
N VAL A 133 -4.86 0.40 16.65
CA VAL A 133 -4.38 0.93 17.93
C VAL A 133 -5.27 2.02 18.50
N LEU A 134 -6.43 2.28 17.86
CA LEU A 134 -7.40 3.30 18.26
C LEU A 134 -6.76 4.68 18.47
N LYS A 135 -5.90 5.06 17.53
CA LYS A 135 -5.25 6.38 17.53
C LYS A 135 -5.63 7.17 16.29
N PRO A 136 -6.01 8.45 16.43
CA PRO A 136 -6.29 9.30 15.28
C PRO A 136 -5.01 9.51 14.45
N LEU A 137 -5.18 9.71 13.14
CA LEU A 137 -4.09 10.14 12.26
C LEU A 137 -3.71 11.59 12.56
N ALA A 138 -4.70 12.44 12.72
CA ALA A 138 -4.61 13.85 13.09
C ALA A 138 -5.97 14.35 13.59
N MET A 139 -5.99 15.41 14.39
CA MET A 139 -7.20 16.08 14.86
C MET A 139 -7.03 17.59 14.78
N GLY A 140 -8.11 18.31 14.55
CA GLY A 140 -8.10 19.77 14.47
C GLY A 140 -7.07 20.29 13.46
N GLU A 141 -6.09 21.05 13.90
CA GLU A 141 -5.04 21.65 13.08
C GLU A 141 -3.78 20.75 12.95
N GLU A 142 -3.81 19.56 13.53
CA GLU A 142 -2.69 18.62 13.46
C GLU A 142 -2.52 18.06 12.04
N GLY A 143 -1.29 17.64 11.73
CA GLY A 143 -0.98 16.91 10.50
C GLY A 143 -0.36 15.55 10.82
N PHE A 144 -0.35 14.68 9.83
CA PHE A 144 0.41 13.45 9.88
C PHE A 144 1.30 13.30 8.63
N ALA A 145 2.34 12.48 8.73
CA ALA A 145 3.26 12.23 7.63
C ALA A 145 3.31 10.74 7.26
N VAL A 146 3.46 10.47 5.96
CA VAL A 146 3.69 9.13 5.43
C VAL A 146 5.01 9.14 4.67
N VAL A 147 5.95 8.31 5.09
CA VAL A 147 7.28 8.21 4.51
C VAL A 147 7.69 6.76 4.27
N THR A 148 8.81 6.54 3.60
CA THR A 148 9.37 5.20 3.37
C THR A 148 10.67 4.99 4.15
N GLY A 149 10.83 3.80 4.74
CA GLY A 149 12.06 3.34 5.42
C GLY A 149 13.02 2.60 4.49
N LEU A 150 12.96 2.81 3.17
CA LEU A 150 13.91 2.21 2.22
C LEU A 150 15.33 2.74 2.40
N ARG A 151 15.48 3.96 2.89
CA ARG A 151 16.74 4.60 3.31
C ARG A 151 16.65 4.99 4.78
N PRO A 152 17.77 5.24 5.46
CA PRO A 152 17.75 5.80 6.80
C PRO A 152 16.86 7.05 6.83
N LEU A 153 15.97 7.13 7.83
CA LEU A 153 15.04 8.23 7.97
C LEU A 153 15.71 9.38 8.73
N ASP A 154 15.69 10.57 8.13
CA ASP A 154 15.99 11.82 8.85
C ASP A 154 14.69 12.29 9.52
N PRO A 155 14.66 12.40 10.86
CA PRO A 155 13.48 12.86 11.57
C PRO A 155 13.25 14.37 11.46
N THR A 156 14.21 15.14 10.93
CA THR A 156 14.14 16.60 10.82
C THR A 156 12.87 17.05 10.09
N GLY A 157 12.08 17.86 10.76
CA GLY A 157 10.80 18.36 10.25
C GLY A 157 9.63 17.38 10.35
N LEU A 158 9.88 16.11 10.72
CA LEU A 158 8.81 15.14 10.97
C LEU A 158 8.23 15.29 12.39
N GLU A 159 9.00 15.82 13.33
CA GLU A 159 8.60 16.06 14.72
C GLU A 159 7.45 17.08 14.87
N ARG A 160 7.15 17.85 13.83
CA ARG A 160 5.99 18.76 13.80
C ARG A 160 4.65 18.06 13.60
N PHE A 161 4.65 16.82 13.11
CA PHE A 161 3.44 16.04 12.87
C PHE A 161 3.00 15.32 14.13
N GLN A 162 1.69 15.06 14.27
CA GLN A 162 1.12 14.27 15.35
C GLN A 162 1.39 12.79 15.20
N ALA A 163 1.41 12.32 13.97
CA ALA A 163 1.73 10.93 13.64
C ALA A 163 2.66 10.83 12.42
N VAL A 164 3.55 9.84 12.44
CA VAL A 164 4.44 9.52 11.32
C VAL A 164 4.32 8.03 11.00
N PHE A 165 4.03 7.71 9.76
CA PHE A 165 3.95 6.33 9.27
C PHE A 165 5.11 6.02 8.33
N VAL A 166 5.87 4.98 8.68
CA VAL A 166 7.06 4.57 7.92
C VAL A 166 6.78 3.24 7.22
N TYR A 167 6.52 3.32 5.93
CA TYR A 167 6.34 2.13 5.09
C TYR A 167 7.66 1.44 4.80
N LYS A 168 7.63 0.09 4.66
CA LYS A 168 8.82 -0.71 4.34
C LYS A 168 9.96 -0.47 5.34
N ALA A 169 9.61 -0.31 6.61
CA ALA A 169 10.58 -0.07 7.68
C ALA A 169 11.60 -1.21 7.76
N LYS A 170 12.89 -0.85 7.73
CA LYS A 170 14.00 -1.82 7.74
C LYS A 170 14.67 -1.92 9.09
N ASP A 171 14.93 -0.79 9.74
CA ASP A 171 15.60 -0.70 11.03
C ASP A 171 14.66 -0.10 12.08
N LEU A 172 13.95 -0.98 12.80
CA LEU A 172 12.98 -0.58 13.81
C LEU A 172 13.64 0.12 14.99
N LYS A 173 14.86 -0.32 15.39
CA LYS A 173 15.60 0.29 16.48
C LYS A 173 16.11 1.70 16.13
N ALA A 174 16.49 1.92 14.87
CA ALA A 174 16.87 3.26 14.43
C ALA A 174 15.66 4.21 14.44
N LEU A 175 14.47 3.73 14.07
CA LEU A 175 13.24 4.53 14.14
C LEU A 175 12.87 4.88 15.58
N GLU A 176 12.98 3.93 16.50
CA GLU A 176 12.74 4.18 17.94
C GLU A 176 13.69 5.28 18.48
N ARG A 177 14.98 5.20 18.13
CA ARG A 177 15.96 6.21 18.56
C ARG A 177 15.75 7.58 17.90
N ALA A 178 15.24 7.60 16.67
CA ALA A 178 15.01 8.85 15.92
C ALA A 178 13.84 9.67 16.47
N PHE A 179 12.90 9.03 17.20
CA PHE A 179 11.71 9.68 17.77
C PHE A 179 11.61 9.46 19.28
N PRO A 180 12.52 10.05 20.07
CA PRO A 180 12.54 9.87 21.52
C PRO A 180 11.26 10.42 22.16
N GLY A 181 10.65 9.62 23.04
CA GLY A 181 9.40 9.97 23.73
C GLY A 181 8.13 9.76 22.93
N TRP A 182 8.22 9.35 21.65
CA TRP A 182 7.04 8.98 20.88
C TRP A 182 6.58 7.55 21.21
N LYS A 183 5.28 7.31 21.11
CA LYS A 183 4.73 5.95 21.20
C LYS A 183 4.69 5.32 19.80
N GLY A 184 5.39 4.21 19.63
CA GLY A 184 5.51 3.51 18.37
C GLY A 184 4.89 2.11 18.38
N TRP A 185 4.36 1.70 17.26
CA TRP A 185 3.92 0.33 16.98
C TRP A 185 4.48 -0.15 15.64
N ALA A 186 4.86 -1.42 15.61
CA ALA A 186 5.15 -2.14 14.37
C ALA A 186 3.96 -3.00 13.99
N PHE A 187 3.57 -2.89 12.74
CA PHE A 187 2.48 -3.64 12.12
C PHE A 187 3.09 -4.55 11.06
N LEU A 188 3.04 -5.85 11.31
CA LEU A 188 3.55 -6.87 10.41
C LEU A 188 2.38 -7.55 9.72
N ARG A 189 2.44 -7.67 8.40
CA ARG A 189 1.39 -8.29 7.57
C ARG A 189 -0.01 -7.74 7.86
N LEU A 190 -0.12 -6.45 8.08
CA LEU A 190 -1.36 -5.77 8.47
C LEU A 190 -2.49 -6.03 7.46
N GLY A 191 -3.66 -6.47 7.93
CA GLY A 191 -4.80 -6.89 7.12
C GLY A 191 -4.62 -8.26 6.44
N MET A 192 -3.61 -9.05 6.81
CA MET A 192 -3.28 -10.33 6.18
C MET A 192 -3.23 -11.46 7.22
N PRO A 193 -3.32 -12.74 6.81
CA PRO A 193 -3.05 -13.85 7.71
C PRO A 193 -1.68 -13.74 8.36
N GLY A 194 -1.64 -13.93 9.69
CA GLY A 194 -0.43 -13.74 10.48
C GLY A 194 -0.16 -12.28 10.85
N GLU A 195 -1.17 -11.40 10.78
CA GLU A 195 -1.08 -10.03 11.29
C GLU A 195 -0.57 -10.00 12.73
N LYS A 196 0.41 -9.12 12.98
CA LYS A 196 0.92 -8.82 14.32
C LYS A 196 0.98 -7.31 14.52
N VAL A 197 0.51 -6.86 15.67
CA VAL A 197 0.62 -5.47 16.13
C VAL A 197 1.40 -5.48 17.44
N LEU A 198 2.59 -4.92 17.44
CA LEU A 198 3.52 -4.96 18.56
C LEU A 198 3.99 -3.55 18.92
N PRO A 199 4.17 -3.24 20.23
CA PRO A 199 4.94 -2.06 20.63
C PRO A 199 6.31 -2.06 19.93
N LEU A 200 6.77 -0.90 19.51
CA LEU A 200 7.97 -0.78 18.65
C LEU A 200 9.24 -1.30 19.37
N ASP A 201 9.35 -1.06 20.66
CA ASP A 201 10.43 -1.52 21.54
C ASP A 201 10.52 -3.06 21.67
N GLN A 202 9.39 -3.75 21.46
CA GLN A 202 9.29 -5.21 21.49
C GLN A 202 9.34 -5.85 20.10
N ALA A 203 9.26 -5.03 19.06
CA ALA A 203 9.16 -5.51 17.69
C ALA A 203 10.53 -5.86 17.09
N ARG A 204 10.55 -6.91 16.27
CA ARG A 204 11.66 -7.24 15.37
C ARG A 204 11.13 -7.28 13.94
N ARG A 205 11.96 -6.87 13.00
CA ARG A 205 11.59 -6.99 11.59
C ARG A 205 11.57 -8.46 11.18
N GLU A 206 10.40 -8.95 10.83
CA GLU A 206 10.21 -10.33 10.36
C GLU A 206 9.93 -10.38 8.84
N ASP A 207 9.46 -9.28 8.25
CA ASP A 207 8.88 -9.28 6.92
C ASP A 207 9.14 -7.94 6.18
N TYR A 208 9.08 -8.00 4.84
CA TYR A 208 9.11 -6.82 3.96
C TYR A 208 7.88 -5.90 4.20
N TRP A 209 6.75 -6.49 4.57
CA TRP A 209 5.47 -5.81 4.78
C TRP A 209 5.34 -5.24 6.19
N THR A 210 6.43 -4.65 6.70
CA THR A 210 6.44 -4.00 7.99
C THR A 210 6.14 -2.51 7.83
N LEU A 211 5.06 -2.06 8.48
CA LEU A 211 4.72 -0.66 8.68
C LEU A 211 5.04 -0.28 10.13
N VAL A 212 5.62 0.89 10.33
CA VAL A 212 5.75 1.49 11.67
C VAL A 212 4.86 2.70 11.74
N GLY A 213 4.07 2.81 12.80
CA GLY A 213 3.32 4.01 13.15
C GLY A 213 3.88 4.60 14.44
N LEU A 214 4.19 5.88 14.41
CA LEU A 214 4.74 6.65 15.51
C LEU A 214 3.76 7.78 15.83
N TRP A 215 3.40 7.94 17.09
CA TRP A 215 2.55 9.02 17.56
C TRP A 215 3.27 9.83 18.63
N ARG A 216 3.21 11.14 18.51
CA ARG A 216 3.67 12.03 19.55
C ARG A 216 2.91 11.70 20.85
N ALA A 217 3.60 11.65 21.98
CA ALA A 217 2.91 11.61 23.26
C ALA A 217 2.00 12.84 23.34
N ALA A 218 0.72 12.63 23.67
CA ALA A 218 -0.19 13.75 23.87
C ALA A 218 0.45 14.70 24.89
N SER A 219 0.59 15.98 24.53
CA SER A 219 0.74 17.01 25.54
C SER A 219 -0.42 16.83 26.53
N PRO A 220 -0.18 16.94 27.87
CA PRO A 220 -1.30 16.91 28.79
C PRO A 220 -2.33 17.90 28.26
N MET A 221 -3.55 17.40 27.95
CA MET A 221 -4.61 18.24 27.47
C MET A 221 -4.75 19.39 28.49
N GLN A 222 -4.65 20.61 27.98
CA GLN A 222 -5.18 21.72 28.73
C GLN A 222 -6.69 21.43 28.80
N GLU A 223 -7.14 20.92 29.94
CA GLU A 223 -8.55 20.94 30.34
C GLU A 223 -8.90 22.43 30.46
N GLY A 224 -9.52 22.98 29.45
CA GLY A 224 -9.94 24.37 29.47
C GLY A 224 -10.62 24.78 28.18
N GLU A 225 -11.88 25.02 28.38
CA GLU A 225 -12.81 25.78 27.57
C GLU A 225 -13.56 24.97 26.48
N GLY A 226 -14.72 24.42 27.00
CA GLY A 226 -15.89 24.04 26.21
C GLY A 226 -16.72 25.24 25.75
#